data_211d8582bc329efe199015cc54ef8189
#
_entry.id   211d8582bc329efe199015cc54ef8189
#
_cell.length_a   1.000
_cell.length_b   1.000
_cell.length_c   1.000
_cell.angle_alpha   90.00
_cell.angle_beta   90.00
_cell.angle_gamma   90.00
#
_symmetry.space_group_name_H-M   'P 1'
#
loop_
_entity.id
_entity.type
_entity.pdbx_description
1 polymer ?
#
loop_
_entity_poly.entity_id
_entity_poly.type
_entity_poly.pdbx_seq_one_letter_code
_entity_poly.pdbx_strand_id
1 'polypeptide(L)'
;KYHGFSDRRVIDMFVKYATTCFRRYKDKVKYWLTFNEINSALLGSGYNGIGVVTDEEYADKSQRPVDQLKVEPNVRYAALHNEFVASAKAVIEGHKINPDFQIGCMIAMVPLYAHSCDPNDFMEMTAANHKRYWFMDVHANGFVPNYIFKYWDRKGYKIDLSEEEKEDLKNGTVD
;
A
#
# COMPACT_ATOMS: atom_id res chain seq x y z
N LYS A 1 -4.37 13.87 -13.55
CA LYS A 1 -4.92 15.10 -12.97
C LYS A 1 -4.53 15.26 -11.51
N TYR A 2 -4.45 14.17 -10.74
CA TYR A 2 -4.19 14.18 -9.30
C TYR A 2 -2.89 13.45 -8.92
N HIS A 3 -2.02 13.15 -9.86
CA HIS A 3 -0.72 12.48 -9.65
C HIS A 3 -0.82 11.14 -8.88
N GLY A 4 -1.93 10.41 -9.07
CA GLY A 4 -2.14 9.13 -8.41
C GLY A 4 -2.30 9.26 -6.89
N PHE A 5 -1.90 8.24 -6.15
CA PHE A 5 -2.03 8.21 -4.69
C PHE A 5 -1.09 9.16 -3.93
N SER A 6 -0.25 9.95 -4.60
CA SER A 6 0.45 11.07 -3.95
C SER A 6 -0.52 12.19 -3.51
N ASP A 7 -1.70 12.26 -4.08
CA ASP A 7 -2.76 13.19 -3.70
C ASP A 7 -3.82 12.48 -2.85
N ARG A 8 -4.03 12.92 -1.62
CA ARG A 8 -5.00 12.33 -0.67
C ARG A 8 -6.44 12.33 -1.17
N ARG A 9 -6.81 13.24 -2.07
CA ARG A 9 -8.15 13.25 -2.71
C ARG A 9 -8.45 11.96 -3.48
N VAL A 10 -7.42 11.23 -3.89
CA VAL A 10 -7.57 9.95 -4.58
C VAL A 10 -8.11 8.87 -3.65
N ILE A 11 -7.92 8.97 -2.33
CA ILE A 11 -8.51 8.06 -1.35
C ILE A 11 -10.04 8.04 -1.51
N ASP A 12 -10.69 9.22 -1.46
CA ASP A 12 -12.15 9.31 -1.57
C ASP A 12 -12.65 8.86 -2.94
N MET A 13 -11.88 9.12 -4.00
CA MET A 13 -12.22 8.66 -5.35
C MET A 13 -12.17 7.13 -5.44
N PHE A 14 -11.15 6.51 -4.85
CA PHE A 14 -11.03 5.05 -4.80
C PHE A 14 -12.17 4.44 -3.99
N VAL A 15 -12.46 4.97 -2.80
CA VAL A 15 -13.57 4.50 -1.95
C VAL A 15 -14.91 4.61 -2.67
N LYS A 16 -15.16 5.71 -3.36
CA LYS A 16 -16.36 5.89 -4.18
C LYS A 16 -16.45 4.84 -5.29
N TYR A 17 -15.34 4.59 -5.98
CA TYR A 17 -15.26 3.56 -7.01
C TYR A 17 -15.55 2.16 -6.43
N ALA A 18 -14.85 1.77 -5.37
CA ALA A 18 -15.03 0.49 -4.69
C ALA A 18 -16.47 0.29 -4.20
N THR A 19 -17.02 1.30 -3.51
CA THR A 19 -18.40 1.30 -3.03
C THR A 19 -19.42 1.13 -4.17
N THR A 20 -19.17 1.74 -5.30
CA THR A 20 -20.03 1.59 -6.50
C THR A 20 -19.99 0.15 -7.00
N CYS A 21 -18.79 -0.46 -7.07
CA CYS A 21 -18.63 -1.86 -7.44
C CYS A 21 -19.33 -2.80 -6.44
N PHE A 22 -19.12 -2.59 -5.15
CA PHE A 22 -19.74 -3.38 -4.09
C PHE A 22 -21.28 -3.37 -4.21
N ARG A 23 -21.89 -2.19 -4.33
CA ARG A 23 -23.36 -2.07 -4.50
C ARG A 23 -23.88 -2.74 -5.77
N ARG A 24 -23.15 -2.59 -6.89
CA ARG A 24 -23.57 -3.13 -8.18
C ARG A 24 -23.48 -4.66 -8.23
N TYR A 25 -22.51 -5.24 -7.55
CA TYR A 25 -22.22 -6.67 -7.66
C TYR A 25 -22.44 -7.44 -6.35
N LYS A 26 -23.10 -6.85 -5.35
CA LYS A 26 -23.28 -7.42 -4.00
C LYS A 26 -23.91 -8.82 -3.99
N ASP A 27 -24.78 -9.11 -4.95
CA ASP A 27 -25.49 -10.38 -5.04
C ASP A 27 -24.77 -11.39 -5.95
N LYS A 28 -23.62 -11.02 -6.53
CA LYS A 28 -22.87 -11.83 -7.52
C LYS A 28 -21.46 -12.16 -7.09
N VAL A 29 -20.83 -11.27 -6.31
CA VAL A 29 -19.43 -11.37 -5.92
C VAL A 29 -19.34 -11.30 -4.41
N LYS A 30 -18.73 -12.33 -3.83
CA LYS A 30 -18.45 -12.42 -2.39
C LYS A 30 -17.02 -12.04 -2.05
N TYR A 31 -16.06 -12.43 -2.91
CA TYR A 31 -14.64 -12.29 -2.68
C TYR A 31 -14.07 -11.09 -3.46
N TRP A 32 -13.40 -10.20 -2.76
CA TRP A 32 -12.86 -8.96 -3.31
C TRP A 32 -11.40 -8.80 -2.92
N LEU A 33 -10.63 -8.11 -3.74
CA LEU A 33 -9.27 -7.67 -3.41
C LEU A 33 -9.18 -6.16 -3.63
N THR A 34 -8.61 -5.45 -2.66
CA THR A 34 -8.48 -3.99 -2.72
C THR A 34 -7.35 -3.57 -3.66
N PHE A 35 -6.14 -4.05 -3.41
CA PHE A 35 -4.97 -3.75 -4.22
C PHE A 35 -4.23 -5.03 -4.60
N ASN A 36 -3.66 -5.01 -5.82
CA ASN A 36 -2.81 -6.09 -6.33
C ASN A 36 -1.36 -5.78 -6.03
N GLU A 37 -0.66 -6.70 -5.36
CA GLU A 37 0.78 -6.62 -5.09
C GLU A 37 1.25 -5.25 -4.56
N ILE A 38 0.54 -4.70 -3.57
CA ILE A 38 0.79 -3.36 -3.03
C ILE A 38 2.26 -3.16 -2.60
N ASN A 39 2.95 -4.23 -2.19
CA ASN A 39 4.37 -4.17 -1.83
C ASN A 39 5.30 -3.97 -3.04
N SER A 40 4.83 -4.17 -4.25
CA SER A 40 5.55 -3.81 -5.48
C SER A 40 5.70 -2.29 -5.64
N ALA A 41 4.94 -1.50 -4.87
CA ALA A 41 5.11 -0.04 -4.78
C ALA A 41 6.52 0.39 -4.42
N LEU A 42 7.28 -0.43 -3.69
CA LEU A 42 8.68 -0.14 -3.33
C LEU A 42 9.69 -0.61 -4.39
N LEU A 43 9.23 -1.31 -5.43
CA LEU A 43 10.07 -1.80 -6.51
C LEU A 43 10.04 -0.85 -7.72
N GLY A 44 11.08 -0.86 -8.51
CA GLY A 44 11.16 -0.11 -9.76
C GLY A 44 10.95 1.41 -9.58
N SER A 45 10.29 2.01 -10.56
CA SER A 45 10.04 3.45 -10.61
C SER A 45 9.00 3.96 -9.59
N GLY A 46 8.17 3.07 -9.02
CA GLY A 46 7.00 3.44 -8.23
C GLY A 46 5.76 3.79 -9.07
N TYR A 47 5.92 4.10 -10.34
CA TYR A 47 4.80 4.41 -11.24
C TYR A 47 3.82 3.25 -11.37
N ASN A 48 4.34 2.05 -11.61
CA ASN A 48 3.51 0.86 -11.80
C ASN A 48 2.91 0.32 -10.49
N GLY A 49 3.53 0.62 -9.34
CA GLY A 49 3.07 0.12 -8.05
C GLY A 49 2.05 1.03 -7.36
N ILE A 50 2.25 2.34 -7.41
CA ILE A 50 1.43 3.33 -6.69
C ILE A 50 0.80 4.38 -7.60
N GLY A 51 0.98 4.27 -8.90
CA GLY A 51 0.40 5.20 -9.87
C GLY A 51 0.85 6.65 -9.72
N VAL A 52 1.97 6.91 -9.03
CA VAL A 52 2.47 8.27 -8.81
C VAL A 52 3.21 8.75 -10.03
N VAL A 53 2.74 9.86 -10.58
CA VAL A 53 3.39 10.59 -11.68
C VAL A 53 3.54 12.05 -11.28
N THR A 54 4.75 12.53 -11.17
CA THR A 54 5.03 13.96 -10.98
C THR A 54 4.86 14.73 -12.28
N ASP A 55 4.64 16.04 -12.22
CA ASP A 55 4.50 16.88 -13.42
C ASP A 55 5.74 16.81 -14.32
N GLU A 56 6.93 16.78 -13.72
CA GLU A 56 8.20 16.67 -14.43
C GLU A 56 8.30 15.33 -15.17
N GLU A 57 7.93 14.23 -14.49
CA GLU A 57 7.91 12.90 -15.07
C GLU A 57 6.87 12.79 -16.19
N TYR A 58 5.72 13.46 -16.03
CA TYR A 58 4.69 13.50 -17.04
C TYR A 58 5.11 14.27 -18.27
N ALA A 59 5.78 15.39 -18.10
CA ALA A 59 6.35 16.19 -19.19
C ALA A 59 7.44 15.44 -19.97
N ASP A 60 8.21 14.59 -19.29
CA ASP A 60 9.32 13.82 -19.87
C ASP A 60 8.90 12.43 -20.43
N LYS A 61 7.62 12.09 -20.39
CA LYS A 61 7.07 10.78 -20.83
C LYS A 61 7.49 10.35 -22.24
N SER A 62 7.73 11.30 -23.12
CA SER A 62 8.14 11.01 -24.50
C SER A 62 9.60 10.60 -24.65
N GLN A 63 10.41 10.76 -23.61
CA GLN A 63 11.86 10.62 -23.68
C GLN A 63 12.42 9.49 -22.82
N ARG A 64 11.72 9.07 -21.76
CA ARG A 64 12.17 7.97 -20.88
C ARG A 64 11.11 6.88 -20.73
N PRO A 65 11.51 5.60 -20.77
CA PRO A 65 10.63 4.50 -20.40
C PRO A 65 10.10 4.70 -18.96
N VAL A 66 8.86 4.35 -18.73
CA VAL A 66 8.16 4.51 -17.43
C VAL A 66 8.89 3.82 -16.28
N ASP A 67 9.56 2.71 -16.54
CA ASP A 67 10.36 1.95 -15.57
C ASP A 67 11.64 2.69 -15.12
N GLN A 68 12.06 3.71 -15.85
CA GLN A 68 13.22 4.55 -15.49
C GLN A 68 12.84 5.80 -14.68
N LEU A 69 11.55 6.10 -14.55
CA LEU A 69 11.08 7.22 -13.73
C LEU A 69 11.23 6.87 -12.26
N LYS A 70 11.88 7.74 -11.49
CA LYS A 70 12.11 7.56 -10.06
C LYS A 70 11.21 8.48 -9.26
N VAL A 71 10.46 7.91 -8.34
CA VAL A 71 9.68 8.68 -7.36
C VAL A 71 10.51 8.82 -6.08
N GLU A 72 10.59 10.04 -5.57
CA GLU A 72 11.28 10.32 -4.30
C GLU A 72 10.70 9.46 -3.16
N PRO A 73 11.56 8.90 -2.28
CA PRO A 73 11.12 7.96 -1.24
C PRO A 73 10.00 8.50 -0.35
N ASN A 74 10.06 9.77 0.08
CA ASN A 74 8.99 10.37 0.89
C ASN A 74 7.64 10.37 0.16
N VAL A 75 7.64 10.75 -1.12
CA VAL A 75 6.42 10.75 -1.95
C VAL A 75 5.91 9.33 -2.13
N ARG A 76 6.80 8.38 -2.34
CA ARG A 76 6.46 6.96 -2.50
C ARG A 76 5.81 6.38 -1.26
N TYR A 77 6.41 6.58 -0.08
CA TYR A 77 5.85 6.08 1.18
C TYR A 77 4.56 6.80 1.57
N ALA A 78 4.43 8.10 1.30
CA ALA A 78 3.20 8.83 1.52
C ALA A 78 2.06 8.32 0.61
N ALA A 79 2.35 8.09 -0.67
CA ALA A 79 1.39 7.52 -1.61
C ALA A 79 0.96 6.10 -1.20
N LEU A 80 1.91 5.27 -0.78
CA LEU A 80 1.64 3.94 -0.25
C LEU A 80 0.77 3.98 1.01
N HIS A 81 1.02 4.94 1.92
CA HIS A 81 0.15 5.14 3.08
C HIS A 81 -1.28 5.50 2.64
N ASN A 82 -1.44 6.37 1.64
CA ASN A 82 -2.75 6.70 1.09
C ASN A 82 -3.46 5.48 0.47
N GLU A 83 -2.73 4.54 -0.14
CA GLU A 83 -3.30 3.27 -0.60
C GLU A 83 -3.78 2.40 0.56
N PHE A 84 -3.03 2.31 1.66
CA PHE A 84 -3.48 1.59 2.85
C PHE A 84 -4.76 2.19 3.43
N VAL A 85 -4.83 3.51 3.57
CA VAL A 85 -6.03 4.20 4.05
C VAL A 85 -7.22 3.98 3.11
N ALA A 86 -6.97 4.06 1.79
CA ALA A 86 -8.01 3.79 0.78
C ALA A 86 -8.53 2.35 0.86
N SER A 87 -7.63 1.38 1.07
CA SER A 87 -7.98 -0.02 1.28
C SER A 87 -8.85 -0.19 2.52
N ALA A 88 -8.42 0.33 3.66
CA ALA A 88 -9.13 0.23 4.93
C ALA A 88 -10.54 0.85 4.84
N LYS A 89 -10.65 2.07 4.32
CA LYS A 89 -11.95 2.72 4.09
C LYS A 89 -12.84 1.92 3.13
N ALA A 90 -12.28 1.30 2.10
CA ALA A 90 -13.04 0.45 1.19
C ALA A 90 -13.56 -0.83 1.89
N VAL A 91 -12.76 -1.47 2.74
CA VAL A 91 -13.18 -2.61 3.56
C VAL A 91 -14.34 -2.22 4.48
N ILE A 92 -14.19 -1.13 5.23
CA ILE A 92 -15.25 -0.61 6.12
C ILE A 92 -16.56 -0.38 5.34
N GLU A 93 -16.51 0.29 4.20
CA GLU A 93 -17.70 0.55 3.39
C GLU A 93 -18.26 -0.72 2.74
N GLY A 94 -17.40 -1.67 2.36
CA GLY A 94 -17.81 -2.96 1.83
C GLY A 94 -18.65 -3.75 2.82
N HIS A 95 -18.18 -3.87 4.07
CA HIS A 95 -18.92 -4.57 5.13
C HIS A 95 -20.22 -3.86 5.55
N LYS A 96 -20.32 -2.53 5.43
CA LYS A 96 -21.60 -1.82 5.59
C LYS A 96 -22.61 -2.19 4.51
N ILE A 97 -22.15 -2.49 3.29
CA ILE A 97 -23.02 -2.89 2.17
C ILE A 97 -23.44 -4.35 2.27
N ASN A 98 -22.50 -5.22 2.59
CA ASN A 98 -22.74 -6.64 2.79
C ASN A 98 -21.73 -7.22 3.81
N PRO A 99 -22.18 -7.56 5.03
CA PRO A 99 -21.29 -8.11 6.06
C PRO A 99 -20.66 -9.47 5.70
N ASP A 100 -21.22 -10.19 4.71
CA ASP A 100 -20.72 -11.49 4.26
C ASP A 100 -19.61 -11.36 3.18
N PHE A 101 -19.24 -10.16 2.79
CA PHE A 101 -18.11 -9.98 1.89
C PHE A 101 -16.82 -10.48 2.55
N GLN A 102 -15.94 -11.02 1.74
CA GLN A 102 -14.57 -11.37 2.11
C GLN A 102 -13.66 -10.47 1.28
N ILE A 103 -13.10 -9.48 1.95
CA ILE A 103 -12.33 -8.40 1.29
C ILE A 103 -10.87 -8.52 1.69
N GLY A 104 -10.04 -9.00 0.79
CA GLY A 104 -8.63 -9.22 0.99
C GLY A 104 -7.74 -8.18 0.31
N CYS A 105 -6.46 -8.46 0.36
CA CYS A 105 -5.42 -7.79 -0.41
C CYS A 105 -4.51 -8.82 -1.07
N MET A 106 -3.66 -8.39 -1.99
CA MET A 106 -2.63 -9.25 -2.57
C MET A 106 -1.24 -8.69 -2.28
N ILE A 107 -0.33 -9.58 -1.88
CA ILE A 107 1.09 -9.29 -1.65
C ILE A 107 1.93 -10.19 -2.54
N ALA A 108 2.88 -9.62 -3.29
CA ALA A 108 3.92 -10.39 -3.97
C ALA A 108 4.85 -11.02 -2.93
N MET A 109 4.71 -12.32 -2.70
CA MET A 109 5.45 -13.02 -1.67
C MET A 109 6.67 -13.73 -2.24
N VAL A 110 7.86 -13.22 -1.89
CA VAL A 110 9.13 -13.81 -2.22
C VAL A 110 9.90 -14.00 -0.90
N PRO A 111 9.78 -15.15 -0.23
CA PRO A 111 10.47 -15.40 1.03
C PRO A 111 11.99 -15.45 0.80
N LEU A 112 12.71 -14.83 1.71
CA LEU A 112 14.18 -14.87 1.75
C LEU A 112 14.61 -15.75 2.91
N TYR A 113 15.64 -16.53 2.68
CA TYR A 113 16.23 -17.43 3.66
C TYR A 113 17.65 -16.99 3.96
N ALA A 114 18.13 -17.24 5.18
CA ALA A 114 19.52 -17.03 5.52
C ALA A 114 20.42 -17.98 4.70
N HIS A 115 21.55 -17.46 4.22
CA HIS A 115 22.50 -18.25 3.44
C HIS A 115 23.17 -19.34 4.31
N SER A 116 23.41 -19.03 5.58
CA SER A 116 24.01 -19.96 6.55
C SER A 116 23.37 -19.78 7.94
N CYS A 117 23.84 -20.53 8.92
CA CYS A 117 23.45 -20.34 10.32
C CYS A 117 24.24 -19.22 11.03
N ASP A 118 25.00 -18.41 10.31
CA ASP A 118 25.65 -17.23 10.87
C ASP A 118 24.58 -16.21 11.34
N PRO A 119 24.72 -15.66 12.58
CA PRO A 119 23.77 -14.65 13.07
C PRO A 119 23.62 -13.44 12.16
N ASN A 120 24.66 -13.02 11.44
CA ASN A 120 24.59 -11.90 10.51
C ASN A 120 23.70 -12.23 9.30
N ASP A 121 23.80 -13.45 8.75
CA ASP A 121 22.94 -13.90 7.66
C ASP A 121 21.45 -13.91 8.08
N PHE A 122 21.20 -14.35 9.34
CA PHE A 122 19.86 -14.31 9.93
C PHE A 122 19.33 -12.87 10.10
N MET A 123 20.18 -11.96 10.55
CA MET A 123 19.79 -10.55 10.73
C MET A 123 19.50 -9.87 9.38
N GLU A 124 20.31 -10.14 8.36
CA GLU A 124 20.07 -9.62 7.01
C GLU A 124 18.77 -10.19 6.41
N MET A 125 18.57 -11.50 6.50
CA MET A 125 17.33 -12.14 6.06
C MET A 125 16.12 -11.49 6.76
N THR A 126 16.17 -11.34 8.07
CA THR A 126 15.08 -10.74 8.86
C THR A 126 14.79 -9.31 8.40
N ALA A 127 15.83 -8.48 8.24
CA ALA A 127 15.67 -7.11 7.78
C ALA A 127 15.11 -7.01 6.35
N ALA A 128 15.51 -7.93 5.46
CA ALA A 128 15.01 -7.99 4.10
C ALA A 128 13.55 -8.47 4.03
N ASN A 129 13.19 -9.47 4.85
CA ASN A 129 11.82 -9.94 4.97
C ASN A 129 10.89 -8.87 5.59
N HIS A 130 11.32 -8.13 6.61
CA HIS A 130 10.58 -7.01 7.18
C HIS A 130 10.20 -5.97 6.12
N LYS A 131 11.08 -5.64 5.18
CA LYS A 131 10.79 -4.71 4.07
C LYS A 131 9.71 -5.23 3.11
N ARG A 132 9.45 -6.53 3.09
CA ARG A 132 8.44 -7.16 2.22
C ARG A 132 7.12 -7.39 2.92
N TYR A 133 7.15 -7.74 4.22
CA TYR A 133 5.97 -8.27 4.90
C TYR A 133 5.23 -7.25 5.76
N TRP A 134 5.81 -6.10 6.08
CA TRP A 134 5.13 -5.08 6.85
C TRP A 134 3.80 -4.60 6.23
N PHE A 135 3.64 -4.78 4.93
CA PHE A 135 2.38 -4.51 4.24
C PHE A 135 1.24 -5.39 4.75
N MET A 136 1.54 -6.66 5.05
CA MET A 136 0.57 -7.56 5.68
C MET A 136 0.25 -7.12 7.11
N ASP A 137 1.24 -6.65 7.87
CA ASP A 137 0.98 -6.11 9.21
C ASP A 137 -0.02 -4.96 9.16
N VAL A 138 0.11 -4.06 8.17
CA VAL A 138 -0.84 -2.97 8.00
C VAL A 138 -2.22 -3.47 7.59
N HIS A 139 -2.31 -4.33 6.58
CA HIS A 139 -3.59 -4.82 6.08
C HIS A 139 -4.32 -5.74 7.05
N ALA A 140 -3.60 -6.67 7.69
CA ALA A 140 -4.22 -7.69 8.55
C ALA A 140 -4.33 -7.27 10.02
N ASN A 141 -3.41 -6.44 10.51
CA ASN A 141 -3.37 -6.04 11.91
C ASN A 141 -3.77 -4.58 12.14
N GLY A 142 -3.92 -3.78 11.07
CA GLY A 142 -4.42 -2.41 11.14
C GLY A 142 -3.45 -1.39 11.72
N PHE A 143 -2.14 -1.64 11.67
CA PHE A 143 -1.14 -0.68 12.16
C PHE A 143 0.18 -0.79 11.39
N VAL A 144 0.90 0.32 11.34
CA VAL A 144 2.27 0.33 10.81
C VAL A 144 3.22 -0.16 11.91
N PRO A 145 4.00 -1.23 11.69
CA PRO A 145 4.85 -1.80 12.73
C PRO A 145 6.03 -0.89 13.10
N ASN A 146 6.45 -0.93 14.37
CA ASN A 146 7.50 -0.08 14.92
C ASN A 146 8.84 -0.16 14.17
N TYR A 147 9.18 -1.31 13.60
CA TYR A 147 10.43 -1.46 12.86
C TYR A 147 10.42 -0.64 11.56
N ILE A 148 9.25 -0.34 10.99
CA ILE A 148 9.10 0.54 9.81
C ILE A 148 9.26 2.01 10.24
N PHE A 149 8.65 2.45 11.33
CA PHE A 149 8.90 3.79 11.86
C PHE A 149 10.38 4.04 12.12
N LYS A 150 11.07 3.09 12.79
CA LYS A 150 12.52 3.16 13.01
C LYS A 150 13.33 3.17 11.71
N TYR A 151 12.85 2.49 10.68
CA TYR A 151 13.48 2.52 9.36
C TYR A 151 13.31 3.90 8.72
N TRP A 152 12.09 4.47 8.76
CA TRP A 152 11.83 5.81 8.22
C TRP A 152 12.65 6.88 8.94
N ASP A 153 12.71 6.85 10.26
CA ASP A 153 13.54 7.76 11.06
C ASP A 153 15.02 7.72 10.64
N ARG A 154 15.58 6.53 10.53
CA ARG A 154 16.98 6.36 10.10
C ARG A 154 17.25 6.86 8.69
N LYS A 155 16.23 6.86 7.83
CA LYS A 155 16.31 7.36 6.45
C LYS A 155 15.91 8.82 6.30
N GLY A 156 15.41 9.44 7.36
CA GLY A 156 14.92 10.82 7.33
C GLY A 156 13.59 10.95 6.58
N TYR A 157 12.82 9.85 6.43
CA TYR A 157 11.50 9.90 5.79
C TYR A 157 10.46 10.39 6.79
N LYS A 158 9.62 11.33 6.33
CA LYS A 158 8.54 11.92 7.12
C LYS A 158 7.21 11.49 6.52
N ILE A 159 6.54 10.58 7.20
CA ILE A 159 5.24 10.06 6.79
C ILE A 159 4.26 10.42 7.91
N ASP A 160 3.35 11.33 7.61
CA ASP A 160 2.32 11.74 8.56
C ASP A 160 1.18 10.74 8.58
N LEU A 161 0.87 10.25 9.77
CA LEU A 161 -0.29 9.42 10.06
C LEU A 161 -1.17 10.17 11.06
N SER A 162 -2.34 10.62 10.62
CA SER A 162 -3.31 11.22 11.53
C SER A 162 -3.95 10.16 12.44
N GLU A 163 -4.51 10.59 13.57
CA GLU A 163 -5.24 9.68 14.47
C GLU A 163 -6.47 9.06 13.78
N GLU A 164 -7.15 9.84 12.91
CA GLU A 164 -8.26 9.33 12.09
C GLU A 164 -7.81 8.18 11.19
N GLU A 165 -6.69 8.33 10.51
CA GLU A 165 -6.16 7.29 9.62
C GLU A 165 -5.71 6.04 10.38
N LYS A 166 -5.14 6.20 11.57
CA LYS A 166 -4.81 5.06 12.44
C LYS A 166 -6.08 4.29 12.83
N GLU A 167 -7.16 4.99 13.11
CA GLU A 167 -8.44 4.37 13.43
C GLU A 167 -9.07 3.71 12.19
N ASP A 168 -8.97 4.33 11.03
CA ASP A 168 -9.40 3.73 9.76
C ASP A 168 -8.65 2.42 9.48
N LEU A 169 -7.31 2.43 9.61
CA LEU A 169 -6.49 1.23 9.41
C LEU A 169 -6.91 0.10 10.36
N LYS A 170 -7.11 0.44 11.65
CA LYS A 170 -7.49 -0.51 12.69
C LYS A 170 -8.86 -1.14 12.44
N ASN A 171 -9.83 -0.35 11.96
CA ASN A 171 -11.20 -0.79 11.74
C ASN A 171 -11.43 -1.40 10.35
N GLY A 172 -10.52 -1.17 9.42
CA GLY A 172 -10.59 -1.61 8.03
C GLY A 172 -9.55 -2.68 7.67
N THR A 173 -9.25 -3.57 8.60
CA THR A 173 -8.40 -4.74 8.31
C THR A 173 -9.06 -5.67 7.29
N VAL A 174 -8.24 -6.31 6.47
CA VAL A 174 -8.73 -7.34 5.53
C VAL A 174 -9.16 -8.62 6.26
N ASP A 175 -10.03 -9.43 5.60
CA ASP A 175 -10.55 -10.69 6.11
C ASP A 175 -9.55 -11.85 6.01
#